data_0e280f658de8e39cc94b9d96539f047f
#
_entry.id   0e280f658de8e39cc94b9d96539f047f
#
_cell.length_a   1.000
_cell.length_b   1.000
_cell.length_c   1.000
_cell.angle_alpha   90.00
_cell.angle_beta   90.00
_cell.angle_gamma   90.00
#
_symmetry.space_group_name_H-M   'P 1'
#
loop_
_entity.id
_entity.type
_entity.pdbx_description
1 polymer ?
#
loop_
_entity_poly.entity_id
_entity_poly.type
_entity_poly.pdbx_seq_one_letter_code
_entity_poly.pdbx_strand_id
1 'polypeptide(L)'
;RIIETELITMKNKGIGLEADKKALFNSRSERLAELSTTFSNNVLDATKNWSLLLKNKSEVEGLPERALETLALAAKEAGDKDEEGNDPSSSIGPWRVGLDLPRYIPFQTYAKNRRIREKVYRAFVSRASDGKINNKKIIEEILDLRNKQAKLLGYKNWCEISLATKMADNEEAVEMLLEELRLAAMPHAEKEIIHLRECAKRNGENEDFE
;
A
#
# COMPACT_ATOMS: atom_id res chain seq x y z
N ARG A 1 20.56 -5.02 -29.11
CA ARG A 1 19.73 -4.61 -27.95
C ARG A 1 19.13 -5.82 -27.19
N ILE A 2 18.37 -6.75 -27.85
CA ILE A 2 17.76 -7.90 -27.16
C ILE A 2 18.84 -8.77 -26.49
N ILE A 3 19.86 -9.21 -27.25
CA ILE A 3 20.95 -10.06 -26.76
C ILE A 3 21.73 -9.35 -25.62
N GLU A 4 22.01 -8.07 -25.77
CA GLU A 4 22.69 -7.27 -24.73
C GLU A 4 21.89 -7.22 -23.44
N THR A 5 20.56 -6.98 -23.53
CA THR A 5 19.66 -6.97 -22.38
C THR A 5 19.62 -8.33 -21.68
N GLU A 6 19.58 -9.43 -22.45
CA GLU A 6 19.66 -10.78 -21.90
C GLU A 6 21.00 -11.07 -21.19
N LEU A 7 22.12 -10.66 -21.77
CA LEU A 7 23.42 -10.78 -21.15
C LEU A 7 23.53 -10.00 -19.83
N ILE A 8 22.99 -8.76 -19.81
CA ILE A 8 22.90 -7.95 -18.58
C ILE A 8 22.02 -8.66 -17.55
N THR A 9 20.87 -9.17 -17.96
CA THR A 9 19.96 -9.90 -17.08
C THR A 9 20.62 -11.14 -16.48
N MET A 10 21.36 -11.92 -17.28
CA MET A 10 22.13 -13.08 -16.83
C MET A 10 23.20 -12.67 -15.82
N LYS A 11 23.97 -11.62 -16.10
CA LYS A 11 24.98 -11.06 -15.19
C LYS A 11 24.34 -10.64 -13.85
N ASN A 12 23.20 -9.95 -13.89
CA ASN A 12 22.49 -9.50 -12.71
C ASN A 12 21.86 -10.65 -11.90
N LYS A 13 21.70 -11.82 -12.49
CA LYS A 13 21.36 -13.09 -11.81
C LYS A 13 22.58 -13.85 -11.26
N GLY A 14 23.77 -13.24 -11.26
CA GLY A 14 24.98 -13.82 -10.72
C GLY A 14 25.67 -14.83 -11.62
N ILE A 15 25.30 -14.90 -12.91
CA ILE A 15 26.01 -15.75 -13.89
C ILE A 15 27.38 -15.12 -14.17
N GLY A 16 28.43 -15.92 -14.08
CA GLY A 16 29.82 -15.48 -14.24
C GLY A 16 30.51 -15.04 -12.95
N LEU A 17 29.83 -15.09 -11.80
CA LEU A 17 30.50 -14.90 -10.51
C LEU A 17 31.35 -16.13 -10.16
N GLU A 18 32.53 -15.88 -9.58
CA GLU A 18 33.36 -16.91 -8.98
C GLU A 18 32.64 -17.65 -7.85
N ALA A 19 33.05 -18.87 -7.54
CA ALA A 19 32.34 -19.78 -6.65
C ALA A 19 31.95 -19.14 -5.30
N ASP A 20 32.87 -18.47 -4.62
CA ASP A 20 32.63 -17.83 -3.32
C ASP A 20 31.63 -16.67 -3.42
N LYS A 21 31.78 -15.83 -4.43
CA LYS A 21 30.86 -14.71 -4.69
C LYS A 21 29.48 -15.22 -5.09
N LYS A 22 29.42 -16.31 -5.85
CA LYS A 22 28.17 -16.94 -6.26
C LYS A 22 27.42 -17.55 -5.08
N ALA A 23 28.12 -18.22 -4.17
CA ALA A 23 27.52 -18.74 -2.93
C ALA A 23 26.90 -17.62 -2.09
N LEU A 24 27.63 -16.52 -1.93
CA LEU A 24 27.15 -15.32 -1.22
C LEU A 24 25.96 -14.66 -1.93
N PHE A 25 26.00 -14.59 -3.26
CA PHE A 25 24.88 -14.07 -4.07
C PHE A 25 23.62 -14.91 -3.86
N ASN A 26 23.73 -16.22 -3.95
CA ASN A 26 22.61 -17.16 -3.77
C ASN A 26 21.99 -17.03 -2.36
N SER A 27 22.81 -17.09 -1.32
CA SER A 27 22.34 -16.94 0.08
C SER A 27 21.60 -15.61 0.30
N ARG A 28 22.10 -14.50 -0.25
CA ARG A 28 21.41 -13.20 -0.17
C ARG A 28 20.10 -13.19 -0.97
N SER A 29 20.07 -13.83 -2.14
CA SER A 29 18.86 -13.92 -2.97
C SER A 29 17.78 -14.74 -2.30
N GLU A 30 18.13 -15.87 -1.68
CA GLU A 30 17.22 -16.68 -0.85
C GLU A 30 16.66 -15.86 0.31
N ARG A 31 17.54 -15.18 1.04
CA ARG A 31 17.11 -14.32 2.16
C ARG A 31 16.20 -13.18 1.71
N LEU A 32 16.48 -12.52 0.59
CA LEU A 32 15.61 -11.49 0.01
C LEU A 32 14.23 -12.05 -0.38
N ALA A 33 14.16 -13.28 -0.89
CA ALA A 33 12.89 -13.94 -1.22
C ALA A 33 12.07 -14.24 0.05
N GLU A 34 12.70 -14.77 1.11
CA GLU A 34 12.07 -15.00 2.41
C GLU A 34 11.51 -13.71 3.01
N LEU A 35 12.33 -12.65 3.03
CA LEU A 35 11.92 -11.34 3.56
C LEU A 35 10.77 -10.73 2.76
N SER A 36 10.79 -10.84 1.43
CA SER A 36 9.71 -10.35 0.57
C SER A 36 8.41 -11.10 0.81
N THR A 37 8.48 -12.42 1.01
CA THR A 37 7.32 -13.25 1.35
C THR A 37 6.78 -12.88 2.72
N THR A 38 7.65 -12.75 3.73
CA THR A 38 7.26 -12.34 5.09
C THR A 38 6.65 -10.94 5.10
N PHE A 39 7.23 -10.00 4.36
CA PHE A 39 6.68 -8.65 4.21
C PHE A 39 5.24 -8.69 3.67
N SER A 40 5.02 -9.43 2.60
CA SER A 40 3.71 -9.54 1.96
C SER A 40 2.68 -10.21 2.87
N ASN A 41 3.06 -11.29 3.55
CA ASN A 41 2.20 -11.98 4.50
C ASN A 41 1.84 -11.07 5.69
N ASN A 42 2.79 -10.33 6.23
CA ASN A 42 2.53 -9.36 7.31
C ASN A 42 1.51 -8.29 6.89
N VAL A 43 1.60 -7.76 5.67
CA VAL A 43 0.60 -6.79 5.15
C VAL A 43 -0.76 -7.46 5.00
N LEU A 44 -0.81 -8.70 4.48
CA LEU A 44 -2.04 -9.46 4.32
C LEU A 44 -2.70 -9.73 5.68
N ASP A 45 -1.94 -10.20 6.65
CA ASP A 45 -2.42 -10.50 8.00
C ASP A 45 -2.90 -9.24 8.72
N ALA A 46 -2.14 -8.15 8.64
CA ALA A 46 -2.54 -6.86 9.19
C ALA A 46 -3.84 -6.34 8.55
N THR A 47 -4.03 -6.60 7.24
CA THR A 47 -5.26 -6.25 6.52
C THR A 47 -6.46 -7.07 7.01
N LYS A 48 -6.28 -8.39 7.21
CA LYS A 48 -7.34 -9.31 7.64
C LYS A 48 -7.70 -9.16 9.12
N ASN A 49 -6.71 -8.92 9.97
CA ASN A 49 -6.87 -8.89 11.41
C ASN A 49 -7.55 -7.61 11.93
N TRP A 50 -7.65 -6.57 11.10
CA TRP A 50 -8.32 -5.35 11.49
C TRP A 50 -9.73 -5.28 10.91
N SER A 51 -10.68 -4.96 11.77
CA SER A 51 -12.03 -4.62 11.34
C SER A 51 -12.70 -3.69 12.36
N LEU A 52 -13.70 -2.97 11.91
CA LEU A 52 -14.53 -2.09 12.71
C LEU A 52 -15.99 -2.46 12.51
N LEU A 53 -16.66 -2.86 13.59
CA LEU A 53 -18.09 -3.13 13.60
C LEU A 53 -18.85 -1.83 13.85
N LEU A 54 -19.77 -1.50 12.97
CA LEU A 54 -20.68 -0.35 13.04
C LEU A 54 -22.09 -0.88 13.29
N LYS A 55 -22.78 -0.32 14.27
CA LYS A 55 -24.11 -0.78 14.70
C LYS A 55 -25.20 0.21 14.38
N ASN A 56 -24.85 1.49 14.26
CA ASN A 56 -25.82 2.56 14.06
C ASN A 56 -25.88 3.00 12.60
N LYS A 57 -27.06 3.22 12.08
CA LYS A 57 -27.27 3.66 10.69
C LYS A 57 -26.60 5.01 10.38
N SER A 58 -26.46 5.90 11.37
CA SER A 58 -25.72 7.16 11.25
C SER A 58 -24.23 6.99 11.01
N GLU A 59 -23.64 5.85 11.37
CA GLU A 59 -22.23 5.56 11.16
C GLU A 59 -21.91 5.17 9.70
N VAL A 60 -22.93 4.71 8.98
CA VAL A 60 -22.84 4.26 7.58
C VAL A 60 -23.58 5.20 6.62
N GLU A 61 -24.01 6.37 7.09
CA GLU A 61 -24.71 7.35 6.27
C GLU A 61 -23.86 7.77 5.08
N GLY A 62 -24.49 7.85 3.90
CA GLY A 62 -23.85 8.19 2.64
C GLY A 62 -23.36 6.99 1.82
N LEU A 63 -23.24 5.80 2.42
CA LEU A 63 -22.83 4.61 1.69
C LEU A 63 -23.92 4.16 0.71
N PRO A 64 -23.55 3.78 -0.54
CA PRO A 64 -24.47 3.19 -1.49
C PRO A 64 -24.90 1.77 -1.03
N GLU A 65 -26.09 1.33 -1.44
CA GLU A 65 -26.70 0.05 -1.05
C GLU A 65 -25.73 -1.13 -1.22
N ARG A 66 -25.06 -1.21 -2.37
CA ARG A 66 -24.07 -2.26 -2.65
C ARG A 66 -22.91 -2.31 -1.64
N ALA A 67 -22.47 -1.16 -1.14
CA ALA A 67 -21.44 -1.10 -0.11
C ALA A 67 -22.01 -1.61 1.23
N LEU A 68 -23.23 -1.21 1.59
CA LEU A 68 -23.91 -1.70 2.79
C LEU A 68 -24.10 -3.22 2.76
N GLU A 69 -24.52 -3.79 1.62
CA GLU A 69 -24.60 -5.25 1.42
C GLU A 69 -23.25 -5.94 1.66
N THR A 70 -22.17 -5.40 1.10
CA THR A 70 -20.82 -5.95 1.27
C THR A 70 -20.38 -5.92 2.73
N LEU A 71 -20.66 -4.83 3.45
CA LEU A 71 -20.29 -4.69 4.86
C LEU A 71 -21.18 -5.57 5.78
N ALA A 72 -22.46 -5.73 5.46
CA ALA A 72 -23.36 -6.62 6.18
C ALA A 72 -22.99 -8.09 5.97
N LEU A 73 -22.65 -8.46 4.73
CA LEU A 73 -22.15 -9.82 4.44
C LEU A 73 -20.89 -10.13 5.24
N ALA A 74 -19.92 -9.20 5.30
CA ALA A 74 -18.72 -9.35 6.08
C ALA A 74 -18.99 -9.48 7.60
N ALA A 75 -20.00 -8.78 8.11
CA ALA A 75 -20.44 -8.93 9.49
C ALA A 75 -21.05 -10.32 9.72
N LYS A 76 -21.88 -10.79 8.80
CA LYS A 76 -22.49 -12.12 8.86
C LYS A 76 -21.44 -13.25 8.84
N GLU A 77 -20.46 -13.16 7.92
CA GLU A 77 -19.34 -14.12 7.83
C GLU A 77 -18.49 -14.14 9.10
N ALA A 78 -18.38 -13.02 9.80
CA ALA A 78 -17.68 -12.92 11.08
C ALA A 78 -18.52 -13.42 12.27
N GLY A 79 -19.80 -13.77 12.05
CA GLY A 79 -20.73 -14.22 13.11
C GLY A 79 -21.35 -13.10 13.94
N ASP A 80 -21.25 -11.86 13.47
CA ASP A 80 -21.91 -10.72 14.14
C ASP A 80 -23.44 -10.84 14.04
N LYS A 81 -24.11 -10.30 15.02
CA LYS A 81 -25.56 -10.25 15.10
C LYS A 81 -26.01 -8.83 15.50
N ASP A 82 -27.25 -8.49 15.19
CA ASP A 82 -27.89 -7.29 15.73
C ASP A 82 -28.24 -7.48 17.23
N GLU A 83 -28.85 -6.47 17.83
CA GLU A 83 -29.21 -6.50 19.26
C GLU A 83 -30.32 -7.53 19.57
N GLU A 84 -31.09 -7.94 18.57
CA GLU A 84 -32.17 -8.93 18.66
C GLU A 84 -31.70 -10.35 18.31
N GLY A 85 -30.43 -10.51 17.90
CA GLY A 85 -29.83 -11.79 17.52
C GLY A 85 -30.05 -12.19 16.06
N ASN A 86 -30.58 -11.28 15.22
CA ASN A 86 -30.77 -11.52 13.79
C ASN A 86 -29.48 -11.38 12.99
N ASP A 87 -29.47 -11.97 11.78
CA ASP A 87 -28.39 -11.83 10.83
C ASP A 87 -28.26 -10.39 10.32
N PRO A 88 -27.02 -9.89 10.09
CA PRO A 88 -26.77 -8.59 9.50
C PRO A 88 -27.46 -8.42 8.14
N SER A 89 -27.97 -7.22 7.89
CA SER A 89 -28.55 -6.84 6.59
C SER A 89 -28.09 -5.45 6.17
N SER A 90 -28.20 -5.12 4.88
CA SER A 90 -27.86 -3.79 4.37
C SER A 90 -28.70 -2.67 5.01
N SER A 91 -29.95 -2.96 5.40
CA SER A 91 -30.89 -1.99 5.94
C SER A 91 -30.78 -1.75 7.45
N ILE A 92 -30.44 -2.80 8.21
CA ILE A 92 -30.47 -2.77 9.68
C ILE A 92 -29.06 -2.87 10.27
N GLY A 93 -28.12 -3.54 9.57
CA GLY A 93 -26.77 -3.82 10.09
C GLY A 93 -26.76 -5.12 10.93
N PRO A 94 -25.75 -5.31 11.78
CA PRO A 94 -24.52 -4.50 11.84
C PRO A 94 -23.66 -4.58 10.57
N TRP A 95 -22.74 -3.62 10.42
CA TRP A 95 -21.86 -3.53 9.25
C TRP A 95 -20.40 -3.62 9.68
N ARG A 96 -19.62 -4.50 9.02
CA ARG A 96 -18.20 -4.69 9.34
C ARG A 96 -17.31 -4.11 8.25
N VAL A 97 -16.67 -2.98 8.58
CA VAL A 97 -15.65 -2.35 7.74
C VAL A 97 -14.33 -3.10 7.88
N GLY A 98 -13.64 -3.35 6.77
CA GLY A 98 -12.31 -3.96 6.72
C GLY A 98 -11.33 -3.09 5.94
N LEU A 99 -10.06 -3.53 5.88
CA LEU A 99 -8.99 -2.83 5.18
C LEU A 99 -8.72 -3.39 3.77
N ASP A 100 -9.45 -4.39 3.32
CA ASP A 100 -9.42 -4.80 1.91
C ASP A 100 -10.09 -3.74 1.02
N LEU A 101 -9.59 -3.60 -0.19
CA LEU A 101 -10.01 -2.52 -1.09
C LEU A 101 -11.52 -2.48 -1.39
N PRO A 102 -12.23 -3.61 -1.57
CA PRO A 102 -13.67 -3.61 -1.80
C PRO A 102 -14.51 -2.99 -0.68
N ARG A 103 -14.06 -3.07 0.59
CA ARG A 103 -14.71 -2.45 1.73
C ARG A 103 -14.15 -1.07 2.04
N TYR A 104 -12.82 -0.92 1.93
CA TYR A 104 -12.11 0.32 2.25
C TYR A 104 -12.47 1.48 1.30
N ILE A 105 -12.37 1.27 -0.02
CA ILE A 105 -12.54 2.34 -1.01
C ILE A 105 -13.96 2.94 -0.95
N PRO A 106 -15.06 2.16 -1.03
CA PRO A 106 -16.39 2.74 -0.94
C PRO A 106 -16.63 3.46 0.39
N PHE A 107 -16.10 2.93 1.50
CA PHE A 107 -16.23 3.56 2.80
C PHE A 107 -15.56 4.94 2.82
N GLN A 108 -14.31 5.05 2.36
CA GLN A 108 -13.60 6.33 2.29
C GLN A 108 -14.25 7.33 1.33
N THR A 109 -14.85 6.84 0.24
CA THR A 109 -15.45 7.69 -0.79
C THR A 109 -16.79 8.26 -0.36
N TYR A 110 -17.63 7.46 0.30
CA TYR A 110 -19.06 7.80 0.46
C TYR A 110 -19.51 8.02 1.92
N ALA A 111 -18.85 7.42 2.92
CA ALA A 111 -19.28 7.57 4.30
C ALA A 111 -19.19 9.04 4.73
N LYS A 112 -20.29 9.59 5.27
CA LYS A 112 -20.33 10.99 5.75
C LYS A 112 -19.58 11.20 7.06
N ASN A 113 -19.49 10.20 7.92
CA ASN A 113 -18.84 10.33 9.22
C ASN A 113 -17.32 10.43 9.10
N ARG A 114 -16.79 11.67 9.14
CA ARG A 114 -15.36 11.96 8.99
C ARG A 114 -14.49 11.26 10.03
N ARG A 115 -14.92 11.21 11.30
CA ARG A 115 -14.13 10.58 12.38
C ARG A 115 -13.95 9.08 12.15
N ILE A 116 -14.99 8.41 11.63
CA ILE A 116 -14.89 6.99 11.31
C ILE A 116 -14.01 6.81 10.07
N ARG A 117 -14.14 7.65 9.02
CA ARG A 117 -13.23 7.62 7.86
C ARG A 117 -11.78 7.77 8.29
N GLU A 118 -11.46 8.73 9.16
CA GLU A 118 -10.11 8.93 9.70
C GLU A 118 -9.61 7.68 10.43
N LYS A 119 -10.43 7.07 11.29
CA LYS A 119 -10.06 5.84 12.00
C LYS A 119 -9.72 4.71 11.03
N VAL A 120 -10.53 4.52 10.00
CA VAL A 120 -10.30 3.51 8.95
C VAL A 120 -9.05 3.84 8.13
N TYR A 121 -8.85 5.12 7.75
CA TYR A 121 -7.68 5.59 7.04
C TYR A 121 -6.39 5.34 7.82
N ARG A 122 -6.34 5.75 9.09
CA ARG A 122 -5.16 5.55 9.94
C ARG A 122 -4.82 4.06 10.08
N ALA A 123 -5.81 3.21 10.27
CA ALA A 123 -5.61 1.76 10.29
C ALA A 123 -5.05 1.23 8.96
N PHE A 124 -5.53 1.76 7.83
CA PHE A 124 -5.07 1.34 6.50
C PHE A 124 -3.61 1.74 6.24
N VAL A 125 -3.22 2.97 6.54
CA VAL A 125 -1.85 3.47 6.26
C VAL A 125 -0.80 2.98 7.24
N SER A 126 -1.20 2.52 8.44
CA SER A 126 -0.29 1.98 9.46
C SER A 126 -0.21 0.45 9.47
N ARG A 127 -0.78 -0.24 8.48
CA ARG A 127 -0.71 -1.71 8.40
C ARG A 127 0.73 -2.21 8.44
N ALA A 128 0.97 -3.23 9.25
CA ALA A 128 2.27 -3.86 9.44
C ALA A 128 3.42 -2.88 9.75
N SER A 129 3.11 -1.75 10.42
CA SER A 129 4.11 -0.75 10.81
C SER A 129 4.44 -0.74 12.30
N ASP A 130 3.64 -1.42 13.14
CA ASP A 130 3.81 -1.48 14.59
C ASP A 130 3.31 -2.79 15.19
N GLY A 131 3.44 -2.93 16.52
CA GLY A 131 2.97 -4.10 17.26
C GLY A 131 3.69 -5.40 16.89
N LYS A 132 2.94 -6.51 16.93
CA LYS A 132 3.46 -7.86 16.64
C LYS A 132 3.76 -8.10 15.16
N ILE A 133 2.99 -7.45 14.27
CA ILE A 133 3.15 -7.52 12.83
C ILE A 133 3.80 -6.22 12.36
N ASN A 134 5.13 -6.24 12.18
CA ASN A 134 5.91 -5.04 11.92
C ASN A 134 7.00 -5.30 10.87
N ASN A 135 6.92 -4.57 9.78
CA ASN A 135 7.84 -4.73 8.65
C ASN A 135 9.09 -3.82 8.73
N LYS A 136 9.25 -2.96 9.74
CA LYS A 136 10.39 -2.02 9.79
C LYS A 136 11.74 -2.71 9.68
N LYS A 137 11.98 -3.73 10.52
CA LYS A 137 13.25 -4.49 10.47
C LYS A 137 13.42 -5.26 9.16
N ILE A 138 12.33 -5.74 8.58
CA ILE A 138 12.33 -6.43 7.28
C ILE A 138 12.77 -5.45 6.18
N ILE A 139 12.24 -4.22 6.18
CA ILE A 139 12.61 -3.17 5.23
C ILE A 139 14.10 -2.84 5.37
N GLU A 140 14.60 -2.63 6.59
CA GLU A 140 16.00 -2.33 6.85
C GLU A 140 16.93 -3.44 6.33
N GLU A 141 16.59 -4.72 6.59
CA GLU A 141 17.36 -5.86 6.12
C GLU A 141 17.31 -6.01 4.60
N ILE A 142 16.15 -5.80 3.96
CA ILE A 142 16.01 -5.81 2.50
C ILE A 142 16.89 -4.73 1.86
N LEU A 143 16.89 -3.51 2.39
CA LEU A 143 17.68 -2.41 1.86
C LEU A 143 19.19 -2.68 1.99
N ASP A 144 19.62 -3.21 3.13
CA ASP A 144 21.03 -3.59 3.35
C ASP A 144 21.46 -4.71 2.40
N LEU A 145 20.65 -5.78 2.27
CA LEU A 145 20.95 -6.89 1.37
C LEU A 145 21.00 -6.45 -0.09
N ARG A 146 20.07 -5.60 -0.53
CA ARG A 146 20.08 -5.03 -1.89
C ARG A 146 21.32 -4.20 -2.16
N ASN A 147 21.75 -3.37 -1.21
CA ASN A 147 22.98 -2.59 -1.35
C ASN A 147 24.20 -3.51 -1.43
N LYS A 148 24.30 -4.52 -0.58
CA LYS A 148 25.37 -5.52 -0.60
C LYS A 148 25.38 -6.34 -1.89
N GLN A 149 24.22 -6.66 -2.43
CA GLN A 149 24.07 -7.38 -3.69
C GLN A 149 24.52 -6.54 -4.88
N ALA A 150 24.15 -5.24 -4.91
CA ALA A 150 24.57 -4.32 -5.95
C ALA A 150 26.10 -4.22 -6.01
N LYS A 151 26.75 -4.02 -4.87
CA LYS A 151 28.22 -3.96 -4.78
C LYS A 151 28.89 -5.26 -5.21
N LEU A 152 28.28 -6.41 -4.88
CA LEU A 152 28.80 -7.72 -5.31
C LEU A 152 28.80 -7.89 -6.83
N LEU A 153 27.78 -7.33 -7.50
CA LEU A 153 27.64 -7.33 -8.96
C LEU A 153 28.43 -6.23 -9.66
N GLY A 154 29.11 -5.34 -8.90
CA GLY A 154 29.92 -4.23 -9.43
C GLY A 154 29.13 -2.95 -9.73
N TYR A 155 27.93 -2.80 -9.19
CA TYR A 155 27.12 -1.59 -9.27
C TYR A 155 27.31 -0.71 -8.04
N LYS A 156 27.08 0.59 -8.20
CA LYS A 156 27.15 1.58 -7.11
C LYS A 156 26.03 1.37 -6.10
N ASN A 157 24.84 1.07 -6.58
CA ASN A 157 23.62 0.86 -5.76
C ASN A 157 22.59 -0.01 -6.49
N TRP A 158 21.45 -0.26 -5.82
CA TRP A 158 20.38 -1.09 -6.39
C TRP A 158 19.62 -0.39 -7.54
N CYS A 159 19.58 0.95 -7.59
CA CYS A 159 18.95 1.68 -8.68
C CYS A 159 19.66 1.41 -10.01
N GLU A 160 21.00 1.41 -10.05
CA GLU A 160 21.76 1.07 -11.25
C GLU A 160 21.41 -0.33 -11.78
N ILE A 161 21.30 -1.35 -10.89
CA ILE A 161 20.85 -2.68 -11.29
C ILE A 161 19.43 -2.61 -11.89
N SER A 162 18.54 -1.89 -11.23
CA SER A 162 17.14 -1.77 -11.65
C SER A 162 17.01 -1.07 -13.01
N LEU A 163 17.85 -0.09 -13.29
CA LEU A 163 17.84 0.68 -14.53
C LEU A 163 18.58 -0.01 -15.68
N ALA A 164 19.51 -0.90 -15.40
CA ALA A 164 20.37 -1.52 -16.39
C ALA A 164 19.65 -2.19 -17.59
N THR A 165 18.40 -2.58 -17.41
CA THR A 165 17.56 -3.20 -18.46
C THR A 165 16.33 -2.35 -18.81
N LYS A 166 16.21 -1.15 -18.27
CA LYS A 166 15.07 -0.24 -18.50
C LYS A 166 15.39 0.83 -19.56
N MET A 167 14.42 1.69 -19.82
CA MET A 167 14.52 2.75 -20.82
C MET A 167 15.32 3.98 -20.33
N ALA A 168 15.31 4.25 -19.04
CA ALA A 168 16.05 5.36 -18.45
C ALA A 168 17.55 5.00 -18.37
N ASP A 169 18.41 5.89 -18.83
CA ASP A 169 19.84 5.63 -18.94
C ASP A 169 20.55 5.57 -17.56
N ASN A 170 20.12 6.40 -16.62
CA ASN A 170 20.72 6.52 -15.29
C ASN A 170 19.74 7.16 -14.27
N GLU A 171 20.18 7.29 -13.02
CA GLU A 171 19.40 7.90 -11.94
C GLU A 171 19.09 9.37 -12.22
N GLU A 172 20.07 10.13 -12.72
CA GLU A 172 19.92 11.54 -13.03
C GLU A 172 18.82 11.78 -14.07
N ALA A 173 18.74 10.93 -15.10
CA ALA A 173 17.67 11.02 -16.10
C ALA A 173 16.27 10.81 -15.50
N VAL A 174 16.14 9.91 -14.51
CA VAL A 174 14.89 9.69 -13.77
C VAL A 174 14.57 10.91 -12.90
N GLU A 175 15.54 11.42 -12.15
CA GLU A 175 15.35 12.59 -11.27
C GLU A 175 14.99 13.84 -12.07
N MET A 176 15.64 14.07 -13.20
CA MET A 176 15.31 15.20 -14.10
C MET A 176 13.87 15.11 -14.61
N LEU A 177 13.43 13.94 -15.07
CA LEU A 177 12.06 13.73 -15.53
C LEU A 177 11.03 13.96 -14.40
N LEU A 178 11.30 13.43 -13.22
CA LEU A 178 10.41 13.60 -12.05
C LEU A 178 10.33 15.06 -11.62
N GLU A 179 11.45 15.78 -11.64
CA GLU A 179 11.47 17.21 -11.29
C GLU A 179 10.74 18.06 -12.34
N GLU A 180 10.90 17.79 -13.62
CA GLU A 180 10.14 18.45 -14.69
C GLU A 180 8.64 18.24 -14.49
N LEU A 181 8.21 17.00 -14.25
CA LEU A 181 6.81 16.69 -13.97
C LEU A 181 6.30 17.38 -12.70
N ARG A 182 7.10 17.39 -11.64
CA ARG A 182 6.76 18.07 -10.38
C ARG A 182 6.54 19.57 -10.59
N LEU A 183 7.46 20.25 -11.27
CA LEU A 183 7.37 21.67 -11.55
C LEU A 183 6.13 22.01 -12.41
N ALA A 184 5.78 21.16 -13.37
CA ALA A 184 4.60 21.32 -14.19
C ALA A 184 3.29 21.06 -13.39
N ALA A 185 3.26 20.04 -12.54
CA ALA A 185 2.05 19.60 -11.83
C ALA A 185 1.73 20.43 -10.57
N MET A 186 2.74 20.85 -9.78
CA MET A 186 2.52 21.51 -8.49
C MET A 186 1.62 22.73 -8.56
N PRO A 187 1.77 23.70 -9.52
CA PRO A 187 0.89 24.86 -9.57
C PRO A 187 -0.58 24.51 -9.85
N HIS A 188 -0.84 23.40 -10.53
CA HIS A 188 -2.18 22.88 -10.75
C HIS A 188 -2.76 22.23 -9.50
N ALA A 189 -1.96 21.40 -8.82
CA ALA A 189 -2.35 20.76 -7.57
C ALA A 189 -2.69 21.78 -6.48
N GLU A 190 -1.93 22.86 -6.36
CA GLU A 190 -2.22 23.96 -5.42
C GLU A 190 -3.59 24.62 -5.69
N LYS A 191 -3.91 24.88 -6.97
CA LYS A 191 -5.22 25.41 -7.36
C LYS A 191 -6.36 24.41 -7.09
N GLU A 192 -6.13 23.13 -7.37
CA GLU A 192 -7.11 22.08 -7.10
C GLU A 192 -7.42 21.94 -5.61
N ILE A 193 -6.41 22.03 -4.74
CA ILE A 193 -6.61 22.02 -3.28
C ILE A 193 -7.48 23.21 -2.82
N ILE A 194 -7.28 24.41 -3.40
CA ILE A 194 -8.13 25.57 -3.09
C ILE A 194 -9.58 25.28 -3.50
N HIS A 195 -9.80 24.79 -4.71
CA HIS A 195 -11.15 24.44 -5.20
C HIS A 195 -11.81 23.35 -4.35
N LEU A 196 -11.04 22.33 -3.92
CA LEU A 196 -11.54 21.28 -3.04
C LEU A 196 -11.97 21.84 -1.67
N ARG A 197 -11.19 22.75 -1.08
CA ARG A 197 -11.54 23.44 0.16
C ARG A 197 -12.82 24.26 0.03
N GLU A 198 -12.98 24.99 -1.05
CA GLU A 198 -14.21 25.75 -1.34
C GLU A 198 -15.42 24.81 -1.54
N CYS A 199 -15.23 23.70 -2.22
CA CYS A 199 -16.26 22.70 -2.41
C CYS A 199 -16.69 22.07 -1.08
N ALA A 200 -15.75 21.74 -0.21
CA ALA A 200 -16.03 21.19 1.11
C ALA A 200 -16.81 22.17 1.97
N LYS A 201 -16.40 23.45 2.02
CA LYS A 201 -17.14 24.50 2.74
C LYS A 201 -18.57 24.65 2.25
N ARG A 202 -18.79 24.62 0.92
CA ARG A 202 -20.16 24.67 0.34
C ARG A 202 -21.02 23.47 0.72
N ASN A 203 -20.39 22.32 1.01
CA ASN A 203 -21.09 21.10 1.45
C ASN A 203 -21.17 20.95 2.98
N GLY A 204 -20.84 22.01 3.74
CA GLY A 204 -20.98 22.04 5.19
C GLY A 204 -19.80 21.47 5.97
N GLU A 205 -18.70 21.14 5.32
CA GLU A 205 -17.46 20.75 6.00
C GLU A 205 -16.72 22.04 6.45
N ASN A 206 -16.57 22.19 7.77
CA ASN A 206 -15.94 23.37 8.37
C ASN A 206 -14.51 23.11 8.88
N GLU A 207 -14.05 21.85 8.81
CA GLU A 207 -12.69 21.49 9.23
C GLU A 207 -11.70 21.67 8.07
N ASP A 208 -10.52 22.19 8.36
CA ASP A 208 -9.46 22.33 7.38
C ASP A 208 -8.98 20.93 6.90
N PHE A 209 -8.65 20.86 5.61
CA PHE A 209 -7.92 19.73 5.07
C PHE A 209 -6.46 19.83 5.54
N GLU A 210 -6.01 18.86 6.32
CA GLU A 210 -4.59 18.61 6.57
C GLU A 210 -4.03 17.59 5.56
#